data_cbbd4f936a130da395ac3482d8efa494
#
_entry.id   cbbd4f936a130da395ac3482d8efa494
#
_cell.length_a   1.000
_cell.length_b   1.000
_cell.length_c   1.000
_cell.angle_alpha   90.00
_cell.angle_beta   90.00
_cell.angle_gamma   90.00
#
_symmetry.space_group_name_H-M   'P 1'
#
loop_
_entity.id
_entity.type
_entity.pdbx_description
1 polymer ?
#
loop_
_entity_poly.entity_id
_entity_poly.type
_entity_poly.pdbx_seq_one_letter_code
_entity_poly.pdbx_strand_id
1 'polypeptide(L)'
;WEECRRMVADGHEICNHSWSHPNLTAIDRHTLLLEIRKNDSIIKAETGVNPTSILYPFNATTPQVRAVCEEEKVGARIEQFGLGQRNSGCTAASIDTWLRQLINDRRWGVTMTHGIYTAWDQWDEPWVLWNFFRELAFKKDSVWVDTFSNIQAYVKERNAVTLTTRWCNNTLIITPALGLDCKVFRMPLTLKITGMEKNRCMKAVQDGKNLQVSYRGDYLTIDINPYGSPVAVSYMKEKTLEGKTMCVIGDSYVYNHGCPVSETWHYKLATKHGMKYQNLGQNGNSIAFERDSIYGAPLYKRYSIIPENADYILIIAGHNDAYLVNGDIDRQKVLRQRLDELLKGLKRKYSGAKIGWVTPWNVAYEGFPATINIIEEMCRKNDVKVLNAAYTSGINPCLLYTSPSPRD
;
A
#
# COMPACT_ATOMS: atom_id res chain seq x y z
N TRP A 1 27.89 -7.26 -14.04
CA TRP A 1 27.51 -6.02 -13.34
C TRP A 1 26.27 -5.34 -13.92
N GLU A 2 25.96 -5.51 -15.20
CA GLU A 2 24.74 -4.93 -15.80
C GLU A 2 23.49 -5.42 -15.08
N GLU A 3 23.40 -6.71 -14.79
CA GLU A 3 22.28 -7.29 -14.04
C GLU A 3 22.20 -6.74 -12.61
N CYS A 4 23.35 -6.55 -11.94
CA CYS A 4 23.39 -5.93 -10.61
C CYS A 4 22.87 -4.48 -10.66
N ARG A 5 23.20 -3.70 -11.69
CA ARG A 5 22.67 -2.35 -11.88
C ARG A 5 21.16 -2.35 -12.09
N ARG A 6 20.64 -3.33 -12.85
CA ARG A 6 19.17 -3.50 -13.01
C ARG A 6 18.50 -3.86 -11.69
N MET A 7 19.06 -4.80 -10.93
CA MET A 7 18.56 -5.15 -9.61
C MET A 7 18.48 -3.92 -8.69
N VAL A 8 19.53 -3.07 -8.67
CA VAL A 8 19.50 -1.82 -7.90
C VAL A 8 18.40 -0.88 -8.37
N ALA A 9 18.21 -0.73 -9.69
CA ALA A 9 17.15 0.11 -10.26
C ALA A 9 15.74 -0.41 -9.92
N ASP A 10 15.59 -1.71 -9.77
CA ASP A 10 14.35 -2.38 -9.37
C ASP A 10 14.12 -2.38 -7.83
N GLY A 11 15.04 -1.76 -7.07
CA GLY A 11 14.92 -1.62 -5.61
C GLY A 11 15.54 -2.75 -4.79
N HIS A 12 16.29 -3.67 -5.41
CA HIS A 12 17.03 -4.70 -4.68
C HIS A 12 18.30 -4.14 -4.04
N GLU A 13 18.72 -4.74 -2.96
CA GLU A 13 19.97 -4.43 -2.27
C GLU A 13 21.13 -5.29 -2.79
N ILE A 14 22.27 -4.67 -3.02
CA ILE A 14 23.54 -5.36 -3.23
C ILE A 14 24.37 -5.27 -1.94
N CYS A 15 24.59 -6.41 -1.31
CA CYS A 15 25.30 -6.53 -0.04
C CYS A 15 26.77 -6.88 -0.25
N ASN A 16 27.60 -6.57 0.76
CA ASN A 16 28.99 -7.03 0.81
C ASN A 16 29.07 -8.50 1.26
N HIS A 17 29.94 -9.29 0.62
CA HIS A 17 30.21 -10.68 1.00
C HIS A 17 31.72 -10.98 1.01
N SER A 18 32.52 -9.98 1.38
CA SER A 18 33.99 -9.90 1.29
C SER A 18 34.51 -9.88 -0.15
N TRP A 19 35.80 -9.54 -0.30
CA TRP A 19 36.46 -9.48 -1.60
C TRP A 19 36.85 -10.86 -2.15
N SER A 20 37.55 -11.65 -1.34
CA SER A 20 38.11 -12.93 -1.77
C SER A 20 37.45 -14.15 -1.11
N HIS A 21 36.35 -13.93 -0.38
CA HIS A 21 35.57 -14.96 0.28
C HIS A 21 36.36 -15.79 1.32
N PRO A 22 37.24 -15.20 2.16
CA PRO A 22 37.93 -15.95 3.21
C PRO A 22 37.02 -16.25 4.39
N ASN A 23 37.39 -17.21 5.23
CA ASN A 23 36.79 -17.31 6.55
C ASN A 23 37.25 -16.12 7.40
N LEU A 24 36.31 -15.18 7.65
CA LEU A 24 36.60 -13.91 8.35
C LEU A 24 37.05 -14.11 9.79
N THR A 25 36.82 -15.29 10.39
CA THR A 25 37.28 -15.61 11.75
C THR A 25 38.75 -16.07 11.80
N ALA A 26 39.36 -16.36 10.64
CA ALA A 26 40.72 -16.84 10.52
C ALA A 26 41.71 -15.76 10.08
N ILE A 27 41.30 -14.50 9.90
CA ILE A 27 42.11 -13.38 9.48
C ILE A 27 42.15 -12.29 10.54
N ASP A 28 43.22 -11.49 10.54
CA ASP A 28 43.37 -10.36 11.46
C ASP A 28 42.46 -9.17 11.08
N ARG A 29 42.32 -8.23 12.03
CA ARG A 29 41.44 -7.05 11.85
C ARG A 29 41.83 -6.21 10.62
N HIS A 30 43.12 -6.06 10.33
CA HIS A 30 43.58 -5.25 9.19
C HIS A 30 43.12 -5.89 7.88
N THR A 31 43.39 -7.18 7.73
CA THR A 31 42.97 -7.97 6.56
C THR A 31 41.44 -8.00 6.42
N LEU A 32 40.69 -8.13 7.54
CA LEU A 32 39.24 -8.09 7.53
C LEU A 32 38.70 -6.76 6.99
N LEU A 33 39.26 -5.62 7.42
CA LEU A 33 38.87 -4.30 6.91
C LEU A 33 39.20 -4.14 5.41
N LEU A 34 40.36 -4.68 4.95
CA LEU A 34 40.69 -4.67 3.53
C LEU A 34 39.71 -5.48 2.69
N GLU A 35 39.31 -6.66 3.15
CA GLU A 35 38.32 -7.51 2.50
C GLU A 35 36.97 -6.78 2.34
N ILE A 36 36.53 -6.06 3.38
CA ILE A 36 35.30 -5.32 3.36
C ILE A 36 35.39 -4.11 2.42
N ARG A 37 36.39 -3.24 2.64
CA ARG A 37 36.51 -1.95 1.93
C ARG A 37 36.80 -2.11 0.44
N LYS A 38 37.60 -3.10 0.08
CA LYS A 38 37.89 -3.39 -1.32
C LYS A 38 36.62 -3.81 -2.07
N ASN A 39 35.84 -4.69 -1.47
CA ASN A 39 34.60 -5.12 -2.07
C ASN A 39 33.55 -3.99 -2.14
N ASP A 40 33.43 -3.17 -1.09
CA ASP A 40 32.56 -1.98 -1.11
C ASP A 40 32.94 -1.03 -2.23
N SER A 41 34.25 -0.77 -2.42
CA SER A 41 34.72 0.14 -3.47
C SER A 41 34.34 -0.35 -4.86
N ILE A 42 34.43 -1.66 -5.10
CA ILE A 42 34.09 -2.27 -6.39
C ILE A 42 32.58 -2.24 -6.61
N ILE A 43 31.78 -2.66 -5.62
CA ILE A 43 30.34 -2.60 -5.73
C ILE A 43 29.88 -1.17 -6.00
N LYS A 44 30.46 -0.19 -5.30
CA LYS A 44 30.14 1.23 -5.53
C LYS A 44 30.53 1.69 -6.92
N ALA A 45 31.72 1.34 -7.40
CA ALA A 45 32.17 1.73 -8.74
C ALA A 45 31.26 1.14 -9.84
N GLU A 46 30.82 -0.09 -9.66
CA GLU A 46 30.05 -0.83 -10.65
C GLU A 46 28.55 -0.54 -10.61
N THR A 47 27.98 -0.28 -9.44
CA THR A 47 26.52 -0.12 -9.26
C THR A 47 26.09 1.29 -8.84
N GLY A 48 27.01 2.13 -8.42
CA GLY A 48 26.73 3.46 -7.86
C GLY A 48 26.29 3.44 -6.39
N VAL A 49 26.12 2.26 -5.78
CA VAL A 49 25.56 2.11 -4.42
C VAL A 49 26.64 1.64 -3.44
N ASN A 50 26.71 2.27 -2.26
CA ASN A 50 27.52 1.76 -1.15
C ASN A 50 26.76 0.62 -0.45
N PRO A 51 27.35 -0.58 -0.30
CA PRO A 51 26.76 -1.64 0.51
C PRO A 51 26.69 -1.22 1.98
N THR A 52 25.50 -1.30 2.56
CA THR A 52 25.23 -0.96 3.97
C THR A 52 25.09 -2.18 4.87
N SER A 53 25.12 -3.37 4.28
CA SER A 53 25.08 -4.65 5.00
C SER A 53 26.19 -5.60 4.56
N ILE A 54 26.50 -6.57 5.41
CA ILE A 54 27.47 -7.62 5.12
C ILE A 54 26.90 -9.00 5.45
N LEU A 55 27.26 -9.97 4.62
CA LEU A 55 26.95 -11.38 4.79
C LEU A 55 28.27 -12.12 5.01
N TYR A 56 28.33 -12.92 6.07
CA TYR A 56 29.58 -13.62 6.41
C TYR A 56 29.83 -14.82 5.48
N PRO A 57 31.01 -14.91 4.82
CA PRO A 57 31.42 -16.14 4.16
C PRO A 57 31.33 -17.34 5.11
N PHE A 58 30.81 -18.47 4.60
CA PHE A 58 30.59 -19.70 5.37
C PHE A 58 29.65 -19.54 6.58
N ASN A 59 28.93 -18.43 6.74
CA ASN A 59 28.22 -18.02 7.96
C ASN A 59 29.15 -17.98 9.21
N ALA A 60 30.46 -17.93 9.01
CA ALA A 60 31.45 -17.95 10.08
C ALA A 60 31.65 -16.56 10.69
N THR A 61 31.37 -16.42 11.98
CA THR A 61 31.50 -15.15 12.68
C THR A 61 31.86 -15.33 14.15
N THR A 62 32.47 -14.31 14.75
CA THR A 62 32.71 -14.17 16.19
C THR A 62 32.22 -12.80 16.63
N PRO A 63 32.05 -12.54 17.95
CA PRO A 63 31.72 -11.20 18.44
C PRO A 63 32.69 -10.12 17.95
N GLN A 64 33.99 -10.44 17.84
CA GLN A 64 35.01 -9.52 17.37
C GLN A 64 34.84 -9.19 15.86
N VAL A 65 34.60 -10.21 15.03
CA VAL A 65 34.32 -10.04 13.60
C VAL A 65 33.07 -9.19 13.40
N ARG A 66 32.01 -9.48 14.17
CA ARG A 66 30.76 -8.69 14.11
C ARG A 66 31.00 -7.23 14.43
N ALA A 67 31.70 -6.94 15.53
CA ALA A 67 32.01 -5.56 15.94
C ALA A 67 32.71 -4.78 14.82
N VAL A 68 33.72 -5.38 14.18
CA VAL A 68 34.46 -4.75 13.08
C VAL A 68 33.53 -4.56 11.85
N CYS A 69 32.73 -5.55 11.50
CA CYS A 69 31.84 -5.46 10.34
C CYS A 69 30.74 -4.42 10.57
N GLU A 70 30.27 -4.21 11.80
CA GLU A 70 29.22 -3.26 12.13
C GLU A 70 29.72 -1.82 12.31
N GLU A 71 31.03 -1.57 12.39
CA GLU A 71 31.58 -0.21 12.47
C GLU A 71 31.16 0.67 11.29
N GLU A 72 31.06 0.10 10.08
CA GLU A 72 30.78 0.81 8.83
C GLU A 72 29.48 0.36 8.14
N LYS A 73 28.66 -0.48 8.79
CA LYS A 73 27.45 -1.09 8.22
C LYS A 73 26.23 -0.88 9.10
N VAL A 74 25.08 -0.88 8.46
CA VAL A 74 23.79 -0.93 9.18
C VAL A 74 23.68 -2.22 9.97
N GLY A 75 24.20 -3.32 9.45
CA GLY A 75 24.21 -4.60 10.12
C GLY A 75 24.77 -5.73 9.30
N ALA A 76 24.79 -6.90 9.92
CA ALA A 76 25.27 -8.13 9.34
C ALA A 76 24.28 -9.28 9.60
N ARG A 77 24.12 -10.17 8.63
CA ARG A 77 23.23 -11.33 8.76
C ARG A 77 23.87 -12.38 9.64
N ILE A 78 23.15 -12.86 10.64
CA ILE A 78 23.60 -13.91 11.57
C ILE A 78 22.83 -15.22 11.34
N GLU A 79 21.52 -15.14 11.15
CA GLU A 79 20.62 -16.28 10.98
C GLU A 79 19.87 -16.20 9.66
N GLN A 80 19.51 -17.35 9.12
CA GLN A 80 18.75 -17.46 7.88
C GLN A 80 17.98 -18.75 7.80
N PHE A 81 16.89 -18.72 7.04
CA PHE A 81 16.20 -19.92 6.58
C PHE A 81 16.64 -20.27 5.16
N GLY A 82 17.17 -21.46 4.96
CA GLY A 82 17.61 -21.93 3.64
C GLY A 82 16.42 -22.19 2.71
N LEU A 83 16.41 -21.51 1.57
CA LEU A 83 15.38 -21.63 0.54
C LEU A 83 15.83 -22.51 -0.64
N GLY A 84 16.83 -23.36 -0.50
CA GLY A 84 17.22 -24.30 -1.55
C GLY A 84 16.64 -25.68 -1.30
N GLN A 85 16.48 -26.47 -2.35
CA GLN A 85 15.96 -27.86 -2.23
C GLN A 85 17.09 -28.88 -2.12
N ARG A 86 18.15 -28.73 -2.90
CA ARG A 86 19.18 -29.76 -3.05
C ARG A 86 19.97 -30.05 -1.77
N ASN A 87 20.35 -29.02 -1.04
CA ASN A 87 21.16 -29.15 0.18
C ASN A 87 20.41 -28.72 1.44
N SER A 88 19.54 -27.73 1.37
CA SER A 88 18.72 -27.29 2.50
C SER A 88 17.43 -28.13 2.68
N GLY A 89 17.06 -28.93 1.69
CA GLY A 89 15.87 -29.80 1.75
C GLY A 89 14.57 -29.02 1.90
N CYS A 90 14.50 -27.79 1.37
CA CYS A 90 13.36 -26.92 1.52
C CYS A 90 12.16 -27.45 0.74
N THR A 91 11.01 -27.44 1.38
CA THR A 91 9.72 -27.84 0.78
C THR A 91 8.69 -26.73 0.94
N ALA A 92 7.61 -26.77 0.16
CA ALA A 92 6.49 -25.85 0.33
C ALA A 92 5.93 -25.88 1.77
N ALA A 93 5.85 -27.05 2.38
CA ALA A 93 5.36 -27.22 3.76
C ALA A 93 6.32 -26.60 4.80
N SER A 94 7.65 -26.72 4.60
CA SER A 94 8.63 -26.12 5.52
C SER A 94 8.62 -24.61 5.44
N ILE A 95 8.45 -24.02 4.24
CA ILE A 95 8.30 -22.58 4.03
C ILE A 95 7.05 -22.05 4.72
N ASP A 96 5.89 -22.70 4.48
CA ASP A 96 4.63 -22.30 5.07
C ASP A 96 4.65 -22.37 6.60
N THR A 97 5.25 -23.43 7.16
CA THR A 97 5.44 -23.56 8.61
C THR A 97 6.30 -22.45 9.17
N TRP A 98 7.44 -22.17 8.54
CA TRP A 98 8.34 -21.09 8.93
C TRP A 98 7.67 -19.72 8.85
N LEU A 99 6.95 -19.42 7.77
CA LEU A 99 6.25 -18.15 7.59
C LEU A 99 5.15 -17.96 8.63
N ARG A 100 4.36 -19.00 8.92
CA ARG A 100 3.33 -18.96 9.98
C ARG A 100 3.93 -18.70 11.37
N GLN A 101 5.07 -19.34 11.68
CA GLN A 101 5.76 -19.09 12.92
C GLN A 101 6.23 -17.64 13.05
N LEU A 102 6.83 -17.07 11.99
CA LEU A 102 7.24 -15.66 12.00
C LEU A 102 6.07 -14.71 12.26
N ILE A 103 4.92 -14.95 11.61
CA ILE A 103 3.71 -14.13 11.77
C ILE A 103 3.17 -14.24 13.20
N ASN A 104 3.06 -15.46 13.73
CA ASN A 104 2.53 -15.71 15.08
C ASN A 104 3.43 -15.11 16.16
N ASP A 105 4.74 -15.27 16.01
CA ASP A 105 5.74 -14.79 16.97
C ASP A 105 6.09 -13.32 16.75
N ARG A 106 5.61 -12.70 15.67
CA ARG A 106 5.93 -11.32 15.24
C ARG A 106 7.43 -11.09 15.14
N ARG A 107 8.13 -12.05 14.55
CA ARG A 107 9.59 -12.00 14.41
C ARG A 107 10.01 -11.61 13.01
N TRP A 108 11.25 -11.14 12.91
CA TRP A 108 11.94 -10.94 11.65
C TRP A 108 12.53 -12.26 11.15
N GLY A 109 12.34 -12.56 9.87
CA GLY A 109 12.93 -13.70 9.19
C GLY A 109 13.80 -13.26 8.01
N VAL A 110 14.92 -13.93 7.82
CA VAL A 110 15.81 -13.75 6.68
C VAL A 110 15.88 -15.07 5.95
N THR A 111 15.69 -15.03 4.64
CA THR A 111 15.84 -16.20 3.77
C THR A 111 17.14 -16.13 2.98
N MET A 112 17.66 -17.28 2.55
CA MET A 112 18.85 -17.37 1.72
C MET A 112 18.70 -18.50 0.70
N THR A 113 19.03 -18.22 -0.55
CA THR A 113 19.23 -19.24 -1.59
C THR A 113 20.52 -18.94 -2.34
N HIS A 114 21.23 -19.96 -2.82
CA HIS A 114 22.43 -19.78 -3.62
C HIS A 114 22.13 -19.58 -5.11
N GLY A 115 20.95 -19.95 -5.53
CA GLY A 115 20.50 -19.81 -6.90
C GLY A 115 19.22 -20.58 -7.16
N ILE A 116 18.64 -20.38 -8.33
CA ILE A 116 17.36 -21.01 -8.69
C ILE A 116 17.58 -22.26 -9.51
N TYR A 117 18.26 -22.16 -10.64
CA TYR A 117 18.41 -23.26 -11.60
C TYR A 117 19.79 -23.92 -11.54
N THR A 118 20.82 -23.19 -11.21
CA THR A 118 22.21 -23.66 -11.15
C THR A 118 22.93 -23.06 -9.96
N ALA A 119 23.17 -23.86 -8.92
CA ALA A 119 23.93 -23.44 -7.75
C ALA A 119 24.18 -24.65 -6.82
N TRP A 120 24.98 -24.42 -5.76
CA TRP A 120 25.19 -25.42 -4.71
C TRP A 120 23.89 -25.91 -4.07
N ASP A 121 22.92 -25.01 -3.83
CA ASP A 121 21.62 -25.33 -3.25
C ASP A 121 20.50 -24.82 -4.18
N GLN A 122 20.40 -25.42 -5.35
CA GLN A 122 19.42 -25.07 -6.36
C GLN A 122 18.03 -25.66 -6.06
N TRP A 123 17.04 -25.20 -6.81
CA TRP A 123 15.69 -25.69 -6.78
C TRP A 123 15.51 -26.77 -7.87
N ASP A 124 15.01 -27.93 -7.46
CA ASP A 124 14.52 -28.95 -8.39
C ASP A 124 13.11 -28.63 -8.86
N GLU A 125 12.33 -27.92 -8.01
CA GLU A 125 10.99 -27.44 -8.29
C GLU A 125 10.88 -25.91 -8.09
N PRO A 126 11.38 -25.06 -9.02
CA PRO A 126 11.39 -23.60 -8.86
C PRO A 126 10.02 -22.97 -8.62
N TRP A 127 8.93 -23.65 -9.03
CA TRP A 127 7.57 -23.19 -8.80
C TRP A 127 7.23 -23.05 -7.32
N VAL A 128 7.88 -23.79 -6.42
CA VAL A 128 7.72 -23.66 -4.96
C VAL A 128 8.15 -22.28 -4.50
N LEU A 129 9.28 -21.78 -5.00
CA LEU A 129 9.78 -20.44 -4.71
C LEU A 129 8.84 -19.35 -5.26
N TRP A 130 8.35 -19.53 -6.49
CA TRP A 130 7.41 -18.56 -7.09
C TRP A 130 6.08 -18.52 -6.37
N ASN A 131 5.58 -19.65 -5.88
CA ASN A 131 4.38 -19.71 -5.06
C ASN A 131 4.60 -19.00 -3.71
N PHE A 132 5.75 -19.17 -3.08
CA PHE A 132 6.11 -18.46 -1.86
C PHE A 132 6.08 -16.94 -2.06
N PHE A 133 6.69 -16.42 -3.12
CA PHE A 133 6.65 -14.98 -3.42
C PHE A 133 5.23 -14.49 -3.66
N ARG A 134 4.41 -15.27 -4.34
CA ARG A 134 2.99 -14.95 -4.55
C ARG A 134 2.23 -14.91 -3.24
N GLU A 135 2.48 -15.86 -2.35
CA GLU A 135 1.87 -15.90 -1.03
C GLU A 135 2.26 -14.68 -0.18
N LEU A 136 3.53 -14.28 -0.19
CA LEU A 136 3.98 -13.04 0.46
C LEU A 136 3.24 -11.81 -0.07
N ALA A 137 3.03 -11.72 -1.39
CA ALA A 137 2.29 -10.62 -1.99
C ALA A 137 0.81 -10.59 -1.53
N PHE A 138 0.18 -11.74 -1.33
CA PHE A 138 -1.18 -11.80 -0.75
C PHE A 138 -1.22 -11.45 0.75
N LYS A 139 -0.13 -11.69 1.48
CA LYS A 139 -0.03 -11.43 2.92
C LYS A 139 0.56 -10.05 3.26
N LYS A 140 0.65 -9.12 2.30
CA LYS A 140 1.24 -7.78 2.48
C LYS A 140 0.69 -6.97 3.67
N ASP A 141 -0.54 -7.25 4.11
CA ASP A 141 -1.14 -6.60 5.28
C ASP A 141 -0.69 -7.21 6.62
N SER A 142 -0.05 -8.38 6.58
CA SER A 142 0.42 -9.13 7.76
C SER A 142 1.94 -9.30 7.78
N VAL A 143 2.59 -9.16 6.63
CA VAL A 143 4.04 -9.37 6.46
C VAL A 143 4.63 -8.17 5.74
N TRP A 144 5.60 -7.52 6.38
CA TRP A 144 6.43 -6.51 5.72
C TRP A 144 7.65 -7.18 5.09
N VAL A 145 7.79 -7.03 3.77
CA VAL A 145 8.94 -7.53 3.00
C VAL A 145 9.73 -6.34 2.51
N ASP A 146 11.02 -6.32 2.83
CA ASP A 146 11.93 -5.24 2.44
C ASP A 146 13.36 -5.79 2.33
N THR A 147 14.30 -4.95 1.94
CA THR A 147 15.72 -5.28 1.91
C THR A 147 16.23 -5.56 3.33
N PHE A 148 17.31 -6.35 3.42
CA PHE A 148 17.93 -6.66 4.70
C PHE A 148 18.35 -5.40 5.47
N SER A 149 18.98 -4.44 4.79
CA SER A 149 19.44 -3.21 5.43
C SER A 149 18.28 -2.33 5.91
N ASN A 150 17.18 -2.23 5.17
CA ASN A 150 16.03 -1.45 5.60
C ASN A 150 15.40 -2.01 6.87
N ILE A 151 15.19 -3.33 6.93
CA ILE A 151 14.62 -3.97 8.12
C ILE A 151 15.59 -3.86 9.30
N GLN A 152 16.88 -4.09 9.07
CA GLN A 152 17.91 -3.97 10.12
C GLN A 152 18.02 -2.53 10.66
N ALA A 153 18.01 -1.54 9.77
CA ALA A 153 17.99 -0.12 10.15
C ALA A 153 16.74 0.20 10.99
N TYR A 154 15.57 -0.19 10.50
CA TYR A 154 14.31 0.00 11.24
C TYR A 154 14.36 -0.60 12.65
N VAL A 155 14.87 -1.83 12.79
CA VAL A 155 14.99 -2.50 14.10
C VAL A 155 15.95 -1.75 15.01
N LYS A 156 17.10 -1.32 14.52
CA LYS A 156 18.08 -0.54 15.30
C LYS A 156 17.52 0.83 15.70
N GLU A 157 16.92 1.54 14.76
CA GLU A 157 16.28 2.84 15.01
C GLU A 157 15.13 2.74 16.01
N ARG A 158 14.24 1.75 15.83
CA ARG A 158 13.12 1.49 16.76
C ARG A 158 13.59 1.20 18.18
N ASN A 159 14.70 0.46 18.32
CA ASN A 159 15.23 0.10 19.64
C ASN A 159 16.02 1.24 20.31
N ALA A 160 16.55 2.18 19.53
CA ALA A 160 17.39 3.29 20.01
C ALA A 160 16.59 4.60 20.20
N VAL A 161 15.45 4.76 19.51
CA VAL A 161 14.65 5.98 19.61
C VAL A 161 14.06 6.14 20.99
N THR A 162 14.16 7.34 21.53
CA THR A 162 13.41 7.76 22.73
C THR A 162 12.29 8.70 22.32
N LEU A 163 11.13 8.53 22.92
CA LEU A 163 9.95 9.34 22.68
C LEU A 163 9.54 10.06 23.96
N THR A 164 9.46 11.36 23.93
CA THR A 164 8.80 12.13 24.98
C THR A 164 7.47 12.66 24.51
N THR A 165 6.46 12.64 25.37
CA THR A 165 5.10 13.07 25.01
C THR A 165 4.59 14.12 25.98
N ARG A 166 3.84 15.09 25.45
CA ARG A 166 3.11 16.07 26.26
C ARG A 166 1.83 16.48 25.58
N TRP A 167 0.82 16.79 26.36
CA TRP A 167 -0.40 17.42 25.86
C TRP A 167 -0.29 18.95 25.92
N CYS A 168 -0.69 19.60 24.83
CA CYS A 168 -0.84 21.02 24.76
C CYS A 168 -2.25 21.30 24.21
N ASN A 169 -3.15 21.73 25.08
CA ASN A 169 -4.59 21.78 24.77
C ASN A 169 -5.08 20.39 24.25
N ASN A 170 -5.71 20.35 23.08
CA ASN A 170 -6.20 19.10 22.44
C ASN A 170 -5.19 18.48 21.46
N THR A 171 -3.90 18.78 21.63
CA THR A 171 -2.84 18.27 20.74
C THR A 171 -1.82 17.46 21.54
N LEU A 172 -1.61 16.22 21.15
CA LEU A 172 -0.52 15.39 21.63
C LEU A 172 0.74 15.76 20.86
N ILE A 173 1.76 16.24 21.55
CA ILE A 173 3.09 16.49 21.00
C ILE A 173 3.99 15.30 21.34
N ILE A 174 4.57 14.69 20.32
CA ILE A 174 5.49 13.56 20.44
C ILE A 174 6.84 14.04 19.92
N THR A 175 7.85 14.04 20.78
CA THR A 175 9.21 14.47 20.42
C THR A 175 10.11 13.23 20.33
N PRO A 176 10.51 12.81 19.11
CA PRO A 176 11.50 11.76 18.94
C PRO A 176 12.91 12.29 19.19
N ALA A 177 13.77 11.43 19.73
CA ALA A 177 15.21 11.68 19.81
C ALA A 177 15.95 10.39 19.49
N LEU A 178 16.85 10.46 18.50
CA LEU A 178 17.61 9.31 18.01
C LEU A 178 19.09 9.71 17.84
N GLY A 179 19.98 8.99 18.52
CA GLY A 179 21.42 9.24 18.51
C GLY A 179 22.22 8.48 17.46
N LEU A 180 21.57 7.79 16.51
CA LEU A 180 22.25 7.09 15.42
C LEU A 180 22.63 8.05 14.29
N ASP A 181 23.62 7.67 13.47
CA ASP A 181 24.05 8.51 12.32
C ASP A 181 22.94 8.59 11.26
N CYS A 182 22.34 9.75 11.10
CA CYS A 182 21.27 10.01 10.15
C CYS A 182 21.69 9.89 8.67
N LYS A 183 22.98 9.75 8.35
CA LYS A 183 23.44 9.42 6.99
C LYS A 183 23.25 7.95 6.65
N VAL A 184 23.24 7.09 7.65
CA VAL A 184 23.12 5.63 7.54
C VAL A 184 21.71 5.17 7.90
N PHE A 185 21.17 5.69 8.99
CA PHE A 185 19.87 5.31 9.56
C PHE A 185 18.84 6.37 9.16
N ARG A 186 17.84 6.00 8.37
CA ARG A 186 16.86 6.94 7.79
C ARG A 186 15.46 6.34 7.61
N MET A 187 15.20 5.23 8.29
CA MET A 187 13.90 4.56 8.15
C MET A 187 12.81 5.36 8.88
N PRO A 188 11.65 5.58 8.24
CA PRO A 188 10.49 6.05 8.95
C PRO A 188 10.10 5.05 10.04
N LEU A 189 9.78 5.54 11.24
CA LEU A 189 9.33 4.69 12.35
C LEU A 189 7.82 4.79 12.52
N THR A 190 7.15 3.65 12.56
CA THR A 190 5.71 3.58 12.80
C THR A 190 5.39 3.70 14.28
N LEU A 191 4.74 4.78 14.67
CA LEU A 191 4.22 4.97 16.02
C LEU A 191 2.81 4.39 16.15
N LYS A 192 2.59 3.60 17.20
CA LYS A 192 1.28 3.17 17.65
C LYS A 192 0.80 4.14 18.74
N ILE A 193 -0.33 4.80 18.52
CA ILE A 193 -0.92 5.76 19.46
C ILE A 193 -2.25 5.19 19.96
N THR A 194 -2.35 5.01 21.28
CA THR A 194 -3.53 4.51 21.98
C THR A 194 -4.18 5.60 22.82
N GLY A 195 -5.38 5.35 23.34
CA GLY A 195 -6.06 6.28 24.24
C GLY A 195 -6.67 7.52 23.57
N MET A 196 -6.71 7.54 22.23
CA MET A 196 -7.41 8.60 21.48
C MET A 196 -8.90 8.29 21.41
N GLU A 197 -9.73 9.34 21.35
CA GLU A 197 -11.18 9.17 21.22
C GLU A 197 -11.53 8.43 19.93
N LYS A 198 -12.27 7.34 20.07
CA LYS A 198 -12.81 6.58 18.93
C LYS A 198 -13.76 7.49 18.16
N ASN A 199 -13.78 7.32 16.83
CA ASN A 199 -14.67 8.02 15.89
C ASN A 199 -14.38 9.50 15.62
N ARG A 200 -13.27 10.06 16.12
CA ARG A 200 -12.83 11.41 15.72
C ARG A 200 -11.68 11.32 14.73
N CYS A 201 -11.80 12.05 13.62
CA CYS A 201 -10.70 12.17 12.66
C CYS A 201 -9.51 12.89 13.30
N MET A 202 -8.33 12.34 13.08
CA MET A 202 -7.08 12.88 13.59
C MET A 202 -6.26 13.50 12.47
N LYS A 203 -5.50 14.52 12.81
CA LYS A 203 -4.47 15.11 11.95
C LYS A 203 -3.13 14.95 12.65
N ALA A 204 -2.13 14.44 11.95
CA ALA A 204 -0.76 14.38 12.42
C ALA A 204 0.13 15.24 11.50
N VAL A 205 1.05 16.00 12.08
CA VAL A 205 1.94 16.91 11.34
C VAL A 205 3.35 16.76 11.89
N GLN A 206 4.33 16.65 11.01
CA GLN A 206 5.75 16.73 11.31
C GLN A 206 6.45 17.53 10.22
N ASP A 207 7.42 18.36 10.55
CA ASP A 207 8.19 19.19 9.62
C ASP A 207 7.30 20.00 8.65
N GLY A 208 6.15 20.49 9.14
CA GLY A 208 5.15 21.22 8.36
C GLY A 208 4.33 20.37 7.38
N LYS A 209 4.55 19.05 7.31
CA LYS A 209 3.86 18.13 6.41
C LYS A 209 2.81 17.30 7.15
N ASN A 210 1.67 17.04 6.50
CA ASN A 210 0.68 16.10 7.02
C ASN A 210 1.19 14.69 6.90
N LEU A 211 1.12 13.92 7.99
CA LEU A 211 1.40 12.49 8.01
C LEU A 211 0.13 11.70 7.72
N GLN A 212 0.30 10.53 7.09
CA GLN A 212 -0.78 9.57 6.90
C GLN A 212 -1.18 8.96 8.24
N VAL A 213 -2.46 9.11 8.63
CA VAL A 213 -3.02 8.48 9.82
C VAL A 213 -3.80 7.24 9.42
N SER A 214 -3.42 6.08 9.97
CA SER A 214 -4.11 4.81 9.73
C SER A 214 -4.78 4.33 11.01
N TYR A 215 -6.07 3.98 10.93
CA TYR A 215 -6.86 3.50 12.07
C TYR A 215 -6.87 1.98 12.12
N ARG A 216 -6.62 1.41 13.30
CA ARG A 216 -6.55 -0.04 13.54
C ARG A 216 -7.30 -0.40 14.83
N GLY A 217 -8.63 -0.51 14.73
CA GLY A 217 -9.48 -0.84 15.88
C GLY A 217 -9.44 0.23 16.98
N ASP A 218 -8.67 0.00 18.04
CA ASP A 218 -8.58 0.87 19.22
C ASP A 218 -7.33 1.77 19.25
N TYR A 219 -6.52 1.74 18.21
CA TYR A 219 -5.34 2.59 18.07
C TYR A 219 -5.21 3.16 16.65
N LEU A 220 -4.37 4.16 16.53
CA LEU A 220 -3.93 4.67 15.23
C LEU A 220 -2.42 4.49 15.06
N THR A 221 -1.99 4.49 13.79
CA THR A 221 -0.57 4.47 13.44
C THR A 221 -0.23 5.63 12.54
N ILE A 222 0.98 6.15 12.70
CA ILE A 222 1.59 7.18 11.86
C ILE A 222 3.06 6.82 11.65
N ASP A 223 3.59 7.10 10.46
CA ASP A 223 5.01 6.96 10.19
C ASP A 223 5.68 8.33 10.38
N ILE A 224 6.74 8.35 11.18
CA ILE A 224 7.48 9.56 11.53
C ILE A 224 8.93 9.51 11.05
N ASN A 225 9.51 10.67 10.82
CA ASN A 225 10.96 10.82 10.73
C ASN A 225 11.53 10.90 12.15
N PRO A 226 12.36 9.93 12.62
CA PRO A 226 12.89 9.95 13.97
C PRO A 226 13.89 11.08 14.23
N TYR A 227 14.39 11.75 13.18
CA TYR A 227 15.26 12.93 13.24
C TYR A 227 14.52 14.26 13.00
N GLY A 228 13.22 14.18 12.75
CA GLY A 228 12.39 15.34 12.45
C GLY A 228 12.01 16.16 13.68
N SER A 229 11.28 17.22 13.43
CA SER A 229 10.69 18.05 14.49
C SER A 229 9.65 17.27 15.30
N PRO A 230 9.22 17.78 16.47
CA PRO A 230 8.13 17.16 17.21
C PRO A 230 6.87 16.97 16.37
N VAL A 231 6.27 15.80 16.49
CA VAL A 231 5.02 15.45 15.82
C VAL A 231 3.84 16.00 16.61
N ALA A 232 2.97 16.74 15.95
CA ALA A 232 1.72 17.24 16.52
C ALA A 232 0.55 16.36 16.05
N VAL A 233 -0.10 15.66 16.98
CA VAL A 233 -1.29 14.85 16.71
C VAL A 233 -2.49 15.51 17.38
N SER A 234 -3.47 15.94 16.59
CA SER A 234 -4.63 16.67 17.07
C SER A 234 -5.92 16.13 16.48
N TYR A 235 -7.02 16.34 17.18
CA TYR A 235 -8.34 16.10 16.60
C TYR A 235 -8.61 17.09 15.48
N MET A 236 -9.05 16.59 14.34
CA MET A 236 -9.55 17.48 13.29
C MET A 236 -10.81 18.16 13.81
N LYS A 237 -10.90 19.47 13.58
CA LYS A 237 -12.15 20.17 13.79
C LYS A 237 -13.16 19.58 12.83
N GLU A 238 -14.20 18.95 13.36
CA GLU A 238 -15.28 18.41 12.52
C GLU A 238 -15.87 19.58 11.72
N LYS A 239 -15.78 19.47 10.39
CA LYS A 239 -16.65 20.27 9.53
C LYS A 239 -18.03 19.64 9.64
N THR A 240 -18.95 20.32 10.29
CA THR A 240 -20.35 19.85 10.34
C THR A 240 -20.87 19.74 8.92
N LEU A 241 -21.32 18.55 8.56
CA LEU A 241 -21.99 18.27 7.29
C LEU A 241 -23.52 18.47 7.45
N GLU A 242 -23.94 18.78 8.65
CA GLU A 242 -25.34 19.00 9.01
C GLU A 242 -25.97 20.07 8.11
N GLY A 243 -27.13 19.75 7.57
CA GLY A 243 -27.87 20.62 6.66
C GLY A 243 -27.32 20.74 5.24
N LYS A 244 -26.13 20.19 4.96
CA LYS A 244 -25.54 20.13 3.62
C LYS A 244 -26.28 19.13 2.74
N THR A 245 -26.39 19.43 1.44
CA THR A 245 -27.09 18.59 0.49
C THR A 245 -26.09 17.62 -0.19
N MET A 246 -26.33 16.33 -0.05
CA MET A 246 -25.58 15.26 -0.72
C MET A 246 -26.46 14.62 -1.79
N CYS A 247 -26.04 14.73 -3.05
CA CYS A 247 -26.65 14.06 -4.18
C CYS A 247 -25.79 12.88 -4.60
N VAL A 248 -26.40 11.70 -4.71
CA VAL A 248 -25.72 10.48 -5.16
C VAL A 248 -26.31 10.05 -6.49
N ILE A 249 -25.48 10.00 -7.53
CA ILE A 249 -25.89 9.64 -8.88
C ILE A 249 -25.10 8.45 -9.40
N GLY A 250 -25.73 7.56 -10.13
CA GLY A 250 -25.08 6.37 -10.66
C GLY A 250 -26.04 5.31 -11.17
N ASP A 251 -25.59 4.06 -11.08
CA ASP A 251 -26.30 2.90 -11.59
C ASP A 251 -27.12 2.18 -10.51
N SER A 252 -27.27 0.86 -10.62
CA SER A 252 -28.03 0.02 -9.69
C SER A 252 -27.46 0.01 -8.26
N TYR A 253 -26.18 0.29 -8.07
CA TYR A 253 -25.59 0.42 -6.74
C TYR A 253 -26.08 1.66 -5.99
N VAL A 254 -26.51 2.69 -6.70
CA VAL A 254 -27.16 3.86 -6.12
C VAL A 254 -28.65 3.62 -5.97
N TYR A 255 -29.30 3.01 -6.99
CA TYR A 255 -30.74 2.73 -7.01
C TYR A 255 -31.16 1.66 -5.99
N ASN A 256 -30.23 0.79 -5.59
CA ASN A 256 -30.39 -0.32 -4.65
C ASN A 256 -31.30 -1.46 -5.14
N HIS A 257 -31.34 -1.70 -6.44
CA HIS A 257 -32.05 -2.83 -7.07
C HIS A 257 -33.53 -3.02 -6.60
N GLY A 258 -34.19 -1.94 -6.21
CA GLY A 258 -35.58 -2.00 -5.68
C GLY A 258 -35.69 -2.30 -4.19
N CYS A 259 -34.58 -2.47 -3.48
CA CYS A 259 -34.55 -2.50 -2.02
C CYS A 259 -34.65 -1.06 -1.46
N PRO A 260 -35.06 -0.90 -0.18
CA PRO A 260 -35.16 0.42 0.43
C PRO A 260 -33.82 1.20 0.35
N VAL A 261 -33.89 2.45 -0.13
CA VAL A 261 -32.71 3.32 -0.22
C VAL A 261 -32.04 3.55 1.15
N SER A 262 -32.83 3.50 2.22
CA SER A 262 -32.36 3.61 3.61
C SER A 262 -31.35 2.53 4.02
N GLU A 263 -31.25 1.43 3.28
CA GLU A 263 -30.29 0.36 3.52
C GLU A 263 -28.92 0.63 2.88
N THR A 264 -28.85 1.57 1.95
CA THR A 264 -27.60 1.92 1.28
C THR A 264 -26.60 2.59 2.23
N TRP A 265 -25.32 2.30 2.05
CA TRP A 265 -24.25 2.89 2.87
C TRP A 265 -24.18 4.42 2.73
N HIS A 266 -24.44 4.95 1.55
CA HIS A 266 -24.41 6.40 1.29
C HIS A 266 -25.62 7.12 1.92
N TYR A 267 -26.79 6.50 2.01
CA TYR A 267 -27.90 7.04 2.78
C TYR A 267 -27.58 7.06 4.28
N LYS A 268 -27.06 5.93 4.80
CA LYS A 268 -26.67 5.82 6.21
C LYS A 268 -25.58 6.85 6.57
N LEU A 269 -24.62 7.09 5.64
CA LEU A 269 -23.60 8.12 5.80
C LEU A 269 -24.23 9.52 5.89
N ALA A 270 -25.11 9.88 4.95
CA ALA A 270 -25.78 11.17 4.95
C ALA A 270 -26.60 11.39 6.22
N THR A 271 -27.38 10.39 6.63
CA THR A 271 -28.21 10.44 7.85
C THR A 271 -27.35 10.60 9.10
N LYS A 272 -26.25 9.82 9.21
CA LYS A 272 -25.32 9.92 10.35
C LYS A 272 -24.75 11.33 10.55
N HIS A 273 -24.59 12.08 9.48
CA HIS A 273 -24.01 13.43 9.51
C HIS A 273 -25.04 14.55 9.36
N GLY A 274 -26.35 14.25 9.47
CA GLY A 274 -27.42 15.24 9.38
C GLY A 274 -27.53 15.92 8.02
N MET A 275 -27.09 15.27 6.95
CA MET A 275 -27.15 15.80 5.58
C MET A 275 -28.53 15.61 4.96
N LYS A 276 -28.93 16.54 4.11
CA LYS A 276 -30.04 16.35 3.17
C LYS A 276 -29.57 15.40 2.07
N TYR A 277 -30.31 14.33 1.82
CA TYR A 277 -29.91 13.27 0.90
C TYR A 277 -30.83 13.20 -0.32
N GLN A 278 -30.23 13.03 -1.50
CA GLN A 278 -30.96 12.77 -2.74
C GLN A 278 -30.33 11.60 -3.50
N ASN A 279 -31.17 10.60 -3.83
CA ASN A 279 -30.79 9.46 -4.64
C ASN A 279 -31.21 9.69 -6.10
N LEU A 280 -30.23 9.68 -7.00
CA LEU A 280 -30.39 9.85 -8.43
C LEU A 280 -29.87 8.60 -9.19
N GLY A 281 -29.97 7.44 -8.57
CA GLY A 281 -29.59 6.15 -9.15
C GLY A 281 -30.58 5.71 -10.25
N GLN A 282 -30.09 4.93 -11.20
CA GLN A 282 -30.87 4.34 -12.27
C GLN A 282 -30.34 2.95 -12.59
N ASN A 283 -31.20 1.92 -12.44
CA ASN A 283 -30.79 0.55 -12.75
C ASN A 283 -30.24 0.43 -14.17
N GLY A 284 -29.15 -0.34 -14.31
CA GLY A 284 -28.53 -0.61 -15.60
C GLY A 284 -27.89 0.60 -16.28
N ASN A 285 -27.83 1.77 -15.62
CA ASN A 285 -27.30 2.97 -16.21
C ASN A 285 -25.79 2.88 -16.49
N SER A 286 -25.34 3.41 -17.61
CA SER A 286 -23.93 3.51 -17.99
C SER A 286 -23.41 4.94 -17.86
N ILE A 287 -22.09 5.10 -17.85
CA ILE A 287 -21.44 6.41 -17.94
C ILE A 287 -21.56 6.96 -19.36
N ALA A 288 -21.21 6.13 -20.36
CA ALA A 288 -20.89 6.58 -21.71
C ALA A 288 -21.81 6.04 -22.82
N PHE A 289 -22.44 4.91 -22.61
CA PHE A 289 -23.11 4.18 -23.70
C PHE A 289 -24.63 4.27 -23.61
N GLU A 290 -25.27 4.47 -24.75
CA GLU A 290 -26.71 4.34 -24.86
C GLU A 290 -27.11 2.88 -24.69
N ARG A 291 -28.23 2.67 -24.01
CA ARG A 291 -28.84 1.36 -23.77
C ARG A 291 -30.35 1.47 -24.01
N ASP A 292 -31.06 0.38 -23.86
CA ASP A 292 -32.52 0.40 -23.93
C ASP A 292 -33.11 1.48 -23.01
N SER A 293 -34.21 2.06 -23.41
CA SER A 293 -34.85 3.20 -22.73
C SER A 293 -35.14 2.96 -21.25
N ILE A 294 -35.33 1.70 -20.83
CA ILE A 294 -35.54 1.29 -19.44
C ILE A 294 -34.32 1.60 -18.53
N TYR A 295 -33.12 1.72 -19.11
CA TYR A 295 -31.89 2.04 -18.37
C TYR A 295 -31.58 3.53 -18.30
N GLY A 296 -32.42 4.36 -18.93
CA GLY A 296 -32.26 5.81 -19.00
C GLY A 296 -31.07 6.27 -19.82
N ALA A 297 -30.98 7.58 -20.03
CA ALA A 297 -29.84 8.17 -20.72
C ALA A 297 -28.55 7.97 -19.93
N PRO A 298 -27.38 7.80 -20.59
CA PRO A 298 -26.10 7.65 -19.90
C PRO A 298 -25.73 8.88 -19.08
N LEU A 299 -24.91 8.69 -18.05
CA LEU A 299 -24.57 9.73 -17.06
C LEU A 299 -24.06 11.02 -17.72
N TYR A 300 -23.26 10.92 -18.79
CA TYR A 300 -22.72 12.10 -19.47
C TYR A 300 -23.80 13.01 -20.08
N LYS A 301 -25.01 12.49 -20.30
CA LYS A 301 -26.17 13.27 -20.75
C LYS A 301 -27.09 13.70 -19.62
N ARG A 302 -27.27 12.83 -18.59
CA ARG A 302 -28.28 13.05 -17.56
C ARG A 302 -27.78 13.71 -16.27
N TYR A 303 -26.49 14.01 -16.10
CA TYR A 303 -25.97 14.63 -14.89
C TYR A 303 -26.63 15.98 -14.54
N SER A 304 -27.28 16.61 -15.51
CA SER A 304 -28.00 17.87 -15.32
C SER A 304 -29.24 17.77 -14.41
N ILE A 305 -29.71 16.56 -14.09
CA ILE A 305 -30.82 16.33 -13.13
C ILE A 305 -30.41 16.58 -11.67
N ILE A 306 -29.11 16.67 -11.39
CA ILE A 306 -28.61 16.98 -10.05
C ILE A 306 -29.10 18.39 -9.69
N PRO A 307 -29.70 18.61 -8.50
CA PRO A 307 -30.10 19.93 -8.04
C PRO A 307 -28.94 20.93 -7.93
N GLU A 308 -29.18 22.16 -8.27
CA GLU A 308 -28.15 23.22 -8.25
C GLU A 308 -27.62 23.53 -6.85
N ASN A 309 -28.42 23.24 -5.81
CA ASN A 309 -28.05 23.41 -4.40
C ASN A 309 -27.27 22.24 -3.80
N ALA A 310 -26.73 21.33 -4.63
CA ALA A 310 -25.88 20.24 -4.16
C ALA A 310 -24.55 20.77 -3.60
N ASP A 311 -24.27 20.48 -2.31
CA ASP A 311 -22.97 20.76 -1.70
C ASP A 311 -21.97 19.64 -1.99
N TYR A 312 -22.45 18.41 -2.11
CA TYR A 312 -21.67 17.19 -2.38
C TYR A 312 -22.34 16.36 -3.48
N ILE A 313 -21.58 15.98 -4.47
CA ILE A 313 -21.99 15.08 -5.55
C ILE A 313 -21.13 13.83 -5.48
N LEU A 314 -21.75 12.69 -5.21
CA LEU A 314 -21.08 11.40 -5.21
C LEU A 314 -21.56 10.60 -6.41
N ILE A 315 -20.61 10.15 -7.22
CA ILE A 315 -20.89 9.33 -8.40
C ILE A 315 -20.46 7.89 -8.08
N ILE A 316 -21.36 6.94 -8.30
CA ILE A 316 -21.08 5.51 -8.14
C ILE A 316 -21.51 4.84 -9.44
N ALA A 317 -20.55 4.60 -10.33
CA ALA A 317 -20.83 4.09 -11.67
C ALA A 317 -19.59 3.47 -12.31
N GLY A 318 -19.82 2.64 -13.33
CA GLY A 318 -18.79 1.97 -14.13
C GLY A 318 -18.99 0.47 -14.26
N HIS A 319 -19.88 -0.14 -13.48
CA HIS A 319 -20.16 -1.58 -13.55
C HIS A 319 -20.72 -1.97 -14.93
N ASN A 320 -21.71 -1.24 -15.40
CA ASN A 320 -22.32 -1.51 -16.71
C ASN A 320 -21.37 -1.17 -17.87
N ASP A 321 -20.54 -0.13 -17.70
CA ASP A 321 -19.52 0.22 -18.70
C ASP A 321 -18.45 -0.87 -18.79
N ALA A 322 -18.04 -1.50 -17.69
CA ALA A 322 -17.10 -2.61 -17.71
C ALA A 322 -17.62 -3.79 -18.55
N TYR A 323 -18.89 -4.12 -18.43
CA TYR A 323 -19.54 -5.12 -19.26
C TYR A 323 -19.62 -4.68 -20.73
N LEU A 324 -19.97 -3.41 -21.01
CA LEU A 324 -20.14 -2.90 -22.36
C LEU A 324 -18.80 -2.70 -23.09
N VAL A 325 -17.74 -2.34 -22.38
CA VAL A 325 -16.39 -2.18 -22.93
C VAL A 325 -15.80 -3.52 -23.34
N ASN A 326 -15.92 -4.54 -22.49
CA ASN A 326 -15.55 -5.93 -22.76
C ASN A 326 -14.23 -6.09 -23.56
N GLY A 327 -13.17 -5.36 -23.18
CA GLY A 327 -11.87 -5.40 -23.85
C GLY A 327 -11.76 -4.58 -25.16
N ASP A 328 -12.85 -4.07 -25.71
CA ASP A 328 -12.90 -3.30 -26.97
C ASP A 328 -12.19 -1.94 -26.82
N ILE A 329 -11.12 -1.73 -27.59
CA ILE A 329 -10.29 -0.51 -27.56
C ILE A 329 -11.05 0.73 -28.01
N ASP A 330 -11.93 0.63 -28.98
CA ASP A 330 -12.69 1.79 -29.48
C ASP A 330 -13.76 2.19 -28.46
N ARG A 331 -14.39 1.25 -27.81
CA ARG A 331 -15.28 1.54 -26.68
C ARG A 331 -14.53 2.16 -25.50
N GLN A 332 -13.29 1.76 -25.22
CA GLN A 332 -12.46 2.43 -24.22
C GLN A 332 -12.18 3.89 -24.56
N LYS A 333 -11.95 4.21 -25.85
CA LYS A 333 -11.79 5.61 -26.31
C LYS A 333 -13.08 6.42 -26.11
N VAL A 334 -14.23 5.83 -26.46
CA VAL A 334 -15.53 6.46 -26.24
C VAL A 334 -15.78 6.71 -24.76
N LEU A 335 -15.49 5.73 -23.88
CA LEU A 335 -15.63 5.88 -22.43
C LEU A 335 -14.77 7.05 -21.91
N ARG A 336 -13.50 7.14 -22.31
CA ARG A 336 -12.62 8.28 -21.95
C ARG A 336 -13.21 9.62 -22.35
N GLN A 337 -13.65 9.74 -23.59
CA GLN A 337 -14.20 10.98 -24.11
C GLN A 337 -15.44 11.40 -23.31
N ARG A 338 -16.41 10.49 -23.14
CA ARG A 338 -17.68 10.79 -22.48
C ARG A 338 -17.50 11.05 -20.99
N LEU A 339 -16.56 10.37 -20.35
CA LEU A 339 -16.21 10.61 -18.95
C LEU A 339 -15.55 11.99 -18.76
N ASP A 340 -14.67 12.41 -19.67
CA ASP A 340 -14.08 13.75 -19.67
C ASP A 340 -15.17 14.84 -19.84
N GLU A 341 -16.10 14.63 -20.79
CA GLU A 341 -17.26 15.51 -20.99
C GLU A 341 -18.11 15.64 -19.71
N LEU A 342 -18.44 14.50 -19.07
CA LEU A 342 -19.21 14.45 -17.83
C LEU A 342 -18.53 15.23 -16.71
N LEU A 343 -17.25 14.94 -16.44
CA LEU A 343 -16.52 15.57 -15.35
C LEU A 343 -16.34 17.08 -15.55
N LYS A 344 -16.05 17.51 -16.77
CA LYS A 344 -15.99 18.93 -17.12
C LYS A 344 -17.35 19.61 -17.00
N GLY A 345 -18.40 18.93 -17.44
CA GLY A 345 -19.78 19.41 -17.34
C GLY A 345 -20.21 19.60 -15.89
N LEU A 346 -19.92 18.60 -15.04
CA LEU A 346 -20.18 18.65 -13.60
C LEU A 346 -19.44 19.81 -12.92
N LYS A 347 -18.13 19.93 -13.14
CA LYS A 347 -17.34 21.02 -12.53
C LYS A 347 -17.79 22.40 -12.96
N ARG A 348 -18.21 22.56 -14.20
CA ARG A 348 -18.72 23.84 -14.73
C ARG A 348 -20.11 24.18 -14.14
N LYS A 349 -21.04 23.21 -14.13
CA LYS A 349 -22.41 23.45 -13.66
C LYS A 349 -22.47 23.53 -12.13
N TYR A 350 -21.69 22.74 -11.41
CA TYR A 350 -21.72 22.64 -9.94
C TYR A 350 -20.39 23.09 -9.34
N SER A 351 -19.92 24.26 -9.71
CA SER A 351 -18.61 24.80 -9.31
C SER A 351 -18.43 24.95 -7.81
N GLY A 352 -19.51 25.10 -7.05
CA GLY A 352 -19.52 25.16 -5.57
C GLY A 352 -19.56 23.80 -4.88
N ALA A 353 -19.91 22.73 -5.61
CA ALA A 353 -20.06 21.40 -5.04
C ALA A 353 -18.72 20.66 -4.95
N LYS A 354 -18.59 19.81 -3.96
CA LYS A 354 -17.50 18.83 -3.89
C LYS A 354 -17.90 17.56 -4.62
N ILE A 355 -17.13 17.19 -5.63
CA ILE A 355 -17.42 16.05 -6.49
C ILE A 355 -16.45 14.92 -6.14
N GLY A 356 -17.00 13.71 -5.95
CA GLY A 356 -16.24 12.49 -5.72
C GLY A 356 -16.79 11.33 -6.53
N TRP A 357 -15.91 10.39 -6.85
CA TRP A 357 -16.25 9.16 -7.56
C TRP A 357 -15.92 7.94 -6.70
N VAL A 358 -16.82 6.97 -6.65
CA VAL A 358 -16.55 5.63 -6.11
C VAL A 358 -16.63 4.65 -7.26
N THR A 359 -15.54 3.93 -7.52
CA THR A 359 -15.55 2.88 -8.55
C THR A 359 -16.42 1.71 -8.10
N PRO A 360 -16.98 0.93 -9.03
CA PRO A 360 -17.59 -0.34 -8.66
C PRO A 360 -16.52 -1.26 -8.03
N TRP A 361 -16.96 -2.15 -7.14
CA TRP A 361 -16.08 -3.22 -6.64
C TRP A 361 -15.84 -4.26 -7.73
N ASN A 362 -14.75 -5.01 -7.57
CA ASN A 362 -14.27 -5.92 -8.60
C ASN A 362 -15.34 -6.96 -9.00
N VAL A 363 -15.55 -7.10 -10.30
CA VAL A 363 -16.40 -8.11 -10.93
C VAL A 363 -15.63 -8.79 -12.07
N ALA A 364 -15.98 -10.03 -12.37
CA ALA A 364 -15.27 -10.85 -13.33
C ALA A 364 -15.63 -10.53 -14.81
N TYR A 365 -15.58 -9.24 -15.18
CA TYR A 365 -15.73 -8.82 -16.57
C TYR A 365 -14.38 -8.50 -17.20
N GLU A 366 -14.15 -8.90 -18.44
CA GLU A 366 -12.91 -8.62 -19.17
C GLU A 366 -12.61 -7.11 -19.26
N GLY A 367 -13.62 -6.31 -19.48
CA GLY A 367 -13.50 -4.83 -19.54
C GLY A 367 -13.29 -4.15 -18.19
N PHE A 368 -13.36 -4.87 -17.07
CA PHE A 368 -13.35 -4.26 -15.73
C PHE A 368 -12.03 -3.53 -15.40
N PRO A 369 -10.83 -4.13 -15.56
CA PRO A 369 -9.58 -3.44 -15.25
C PRO A 369 -9.39 -2.17 -16.09
N ALA A 370 -9.71 -2.25 -17.39
CA ALA A 370 -9.60 -1.10 -18.29
C ALA A 370 -10.57 0.03 -17.89
N THR A 371 -11.80 -0.30 -17.51
CA THR A 371 -12.80 0.67 -17.08
C THR A 371 -12.36 1.38 -15.77
N ILE A 372 -11.85 0.64 -14.79
CA ILE A 372 -11.37 1.24 -13.54
C ILE A 372 -10.19 2.18 -13.81
N ASN A 373 -9.21 1.75 -14.60
CA ASN A 373 -8.07 2.59 -14.95
C ASN A 373 -8.49 3.88 -15.68
N ILE A 374 -9.48 3.80 -16.59
CA ILE A 374 -10.02 4.96 -17.28
C ILE A 374 -10.72 5.92 -16.32
N ILE A 375 -11.51 5.40 -15.37
CA ILE A 375 -12.17 6.23 -14.36
C ILE A 375 -11.13 6.97 -13.53
N GLU A 376 -10.10 6.29 -13.04
CA GLU A 376 -9.04 6.90 -12.23
C GLU A 376 -8.24 7.95 -13.03
N GLU A 377 -7.86 7.62 -14.27
CA GLU A 377 -7.16 8.52 -15.17
C GLU A 377 -7.95 9.82 -15.39
N MET A 378 -9.24 9.69 -15.73
CA MET A 378 -10.08 10.84 -16.04
C MET A 378 -10.44 11.66 -14.79
N CYS A 379 -10.68 11.00 -13.67
CA CYS A 379 -10.88 11.69 -12.39
C CYS A 379 -9.64 12.49 -12.00
N ARG A 380 -8.44 11.91 -12.12
CA ARG A 380 -7.16 12.60 -11.83
C ARG A 380 -6.97 13.79 -12.78
N LYS A 381 -7.19 13.60 -14.08
CA LYS A 381 -7.08 14.68 -15.08
C LYS A 381 -7.99 15.85 -14.78
N ASN A 382 -9.18 15.58 -14.25
CA ASN A 382 -10.19 16.60 -13.94
C ASN A 382 -10.20 17.03 -12.47
N ASP A 383 -9.20 16.66 -11.66
CA ASP A 383 -9.14 16.97 -10.22
C ASP A 383 -10.43 16.58 -9.47
N VAL A 384 -10.91 15.38 -9.70
CA VAL A 384 -12.03 14.76 -8.98
C VAL A 384 -11.48 13.67 -8.08
N LYS A 385 -11.87 13.68 -6.80
CA LYS A 385 -11.47 12.64 -5.85
C LYS A 385 -12.09 11.31 -6.22
N VAL A 386 -11.28 10.25 -6.24
CA VAL A 386 -11.74 8.89 -6.49
C VAL A 386 -11.43 7.98 -5.32
N LEU A 387 -12.42 7.20 -4.91
CA LEU A 387 -12.28 6.06 -4.02
C LEU A 387 -12.31 4.79 -4.87
N ASN A 388 -11.18 4.12 -4.98
CA ASN A 388 -11.07 2.88 -5.74
C ASN A 388 -11.62 1.70 -4.92
N ALA A 389 -12.93 1.50 -4.94
CA ALA A 389 -13.58 0.39 -4.24
C ALA A 389 -13.23 -0.98 -4.85
N ALA A 390 -12.76 -1.04 -6.09
CA ALA A 390 -12.35 -2.28 -6.74
C ALA A 390 -11.24 -3.01 -5.98
N TYR A 391 -10.30 -2.24 -5.42
CA TYR A 391 -9.10 -2.80 -4.77
C TYR A 391 -9.01 -2.48 -3.27
N THR A 392 -9.81 -1.55 -2.76
CA THR A 392 -9.74 -1.12 -1.35
C THR A 392 -10.93 -1.51 -0.50
N SER A 393 -12.03 -1.99 -1.10
CA SER A 393 -13.25 -2.36 -0.36
C SER A 393 -13.12 -3.64 0.48
N GLY A 394 -12.11 -4.48 0.21
CA GLY A 394 -11.99 -5.82 0.80
C GLY A 394 -13.03 -6.83 0.27
N ILE A 395 -13.85 -6.44 -0.70
CA ILE A 395 -14.85 -7.32 -1.31
C ILE A 395 -14.15 -8.26 -2.29
N ASN A 396 -14.23 -9.57 -2.02
CA ASN A 396 -13.72 -10.59 -2.93
C ASN A 396 -14.83 -11.05 -3.89
N PRO A 397 -14.69 -10.86 -5.20
CA PRO A 397 -15.72 -11.24 -6.17
C PRO A 397 -16.03 -12.74 -6.16
N CYS A 398 -15.04 -13.59 -5.84
CA CYS A 398 -15.26 -15.04 -5.72
C CYS A 398 -16.19 -15.40 -4.56
N LEU A 399 -16.29 -14.58 -3.52
CA LEU A 399 -17.17 -14.79 -2.39
C LEU A 399 -18.59 -14.26 -2.64
N LEU A 400 -18.76 -13.29 -3.54
CA LEU A 400 -20.07 -12.76 -3.91
C LEU A 400 -20.93 -13.77 -4.69
N TYR A 401 -20.29 -14.71 -5.40
CA TYR A 401 -20.97 -15.77 -6.13
C TYR A 401 -21.16 -17.07 -5.33
N THR A 402 -20.55 -17.20 -4.16
CA THR A 402 -20.66 -18.38 -3.28
C THR A 402 -21.60 -18.15 -2.09
N SER A 403 -22.03 -16.94 -1.85
CA SER A 403 -23.11 -16.65 -0.90
C SER A 403 -24.44 -16.95 -1.59
N PRO A 404 -25.28 -17.84 -1.04
CA PRO A 404 -26.61 -18.04 -1.59
C PRO A 404 -27.31 -16.68 -1.58
N SER A 405 -27.80 -16.28 -2.73
CA SER A 405 -28.64 -15.10 -2.85
C SER A 405 -29.82 -15.26 -1.90
N PRO A 406 -30.24 -14.25 -1.14
CA PRO A 406 -31.49 -14.31 -0.37
C PRO A 406 -32.73 -14.52 -1.24
N ARG A 407 -32.55 -14.78 -2.53
CA ARG A 407 -33.59 -14.98 -3.54
C ARG A 407 -33.60 -16.37 -4.19
N ASP A 408 -32.74 -17.31 -3.75
CA ASP A 408 -32.80 -18.72 -4.16
C ASP A 408 -33.54 -19.56 -3.11
#